data_1e0706cd00f7732fb05ae97a688272ad
#
_entry.id   1e0706cd00f7732fb05ae97a688272ad
#
_cell.length_a   1.000
_cell.length_b   1.000
_cell.length_c   1.000
_cell.angle_alpha   90.00
_cell.angle_beta   90.00
_cell.angle_gamma   90.00
#
_symmetry.space_group_name_H-M   'P 1'
#
loop_
_entity.id
_entity.type
_entity.pdbx_description
1 polymer ?
#
loop_
_entity_poly.entity_id
_entity_poly.type
_entity_poly.pdbx_seq_one_letter_code
_entity_poly.pdbx_strand_id
1 'polypeptide(L)' 'MMNAFVDKETCIGCGLCPSICPAVFEMDDDGKAVARTNPVPDGNEDDARDAESSCPVNAISLD' A
#
# COMPACT_ATOMS: atom_id res chain seq x y z
N MET A 1 11.73 -10.62 5.55
CA MET A 1 10.49 -9.92 5.93
C MET A 1 10.26 -8.75 4.98
N MET A 2 9.02 -8.58 4.56
CA MET A 2 8.67 -7.47 3.66
C MET A 2 7.98 -6.37 4.47
N ASN A 3 8.43 -5.14 4.28
CA ASN A 3 7.77 -3.97 4.85
C ASN A 3 7.18 -3.12 3.72
N ALA A 4 6.02 -2.54 3.97
CA ALA A 4 5.33 -1.71 2.99
C ALA A 4 5.31 -0.25 3.47
N PHE A 5 5.53 0.66 2.54
CA PHE A 5 5.55 2.10 2.81
C PHE A 5 4.73 2.82 1.76
N VAL A 6 4.01 3.85 2.17
CA VAL A 6 3.28 4.71 1.26
C VAL A 6 3.77 6.14 1.44
N ASP A 7 4.20 6.75 0.34
CA ASP A 7 4.59 8.17 0.33
C ASP A 7 3.31 9.00 0.15
N LYS A 8 2.81 9.56 1.24
CA LYS A 8 1.56 10.31 1.23
C LYS A 8 1.63 11.57 0.35
N GLU A 9 2.81 12.13 0.18
CA GLU A 9 2.97 13.30 -0.69
C GLU A 9 2.79 12.93 -2.15
N THR A 10 3.16 11.71 -2.53
CA THR A 10 3.03 11.22 -3.90
C THR A 10 1.67 10.58 -4.13
N CYS A 11 1.08 9.98 -3.11
CA CYS A 11 -0.20 9.26 -3.21
C CYS A 11 -1.32 10.22 -3.60
N ILE A 12 -2.10 9.82 -4.61
CA ILE A 12 -3.22 10.63 -5.13
C ILE A 12 -4.57 10.20 -4.57
N GLY A 13 -4.59 9.25 -3.64
CA GLY A 13 -5.84 8.80 -3.03
C GLY A 13 -6.76 8.03 -3.96
N CYS A 14 -6.20 7.32 -4.94
CA CYS A 14 -7.00 6.60 -5.93
C CYS A 14 -7.73 5.38 -5.36
N GLY A 15 -7.37 4.93 -4.16
CA GLY A 15 -8.02 3.81 -3.49
C GLY A 15 -7.64 2.43 -4.00
N LEU A 16 -6.67 2.33 -4.90
CA LEU A 16 -6.28 1.04 -5.48
C LEU A 16 -5.61 0.11 -4.48
N CYS A 17 -4.66 0.62 -3.70
CA CYS A 17 -3.91 -0.23 -2.78
C CYS A 17 -4.80 -0.85 -1.68
N PRO A 18 -5.73 -0.12 -1.05
CA PRO A 18 -6.64 -0.77 -0.11
C PRO A 18 -7.59 -1.77 -0.77
N SER A 19 -7.92 -1.55 -2.05
CA SER A 19 -8.77 -2.49 -2.81
C SER A 19 -8.03 -3.78 -3.13
N ILE A 20 -6.73 -3.67 -3.45
CA ILE A 20 -5.91 -4.81 -3.83
C ILE A 20 -5.43 -5.56 -2.59
N CYS A 21 -4.98 -4.85 -1.57
CA CYS A 21 -4.41 -5.45 -0.37
C CYS A 21 -4.93 -4.77 0.90
N PRO A 22 -6.19 -5.01 1.27
CA PRO A 22 -6.79 -4.37 2.45
C PRO A 22 -6.15 -4.80 3.76
N ALA A 23 -5.44 -5.94 3.78
CA ALA A 23 -4.75 -6.41 4.97
C ALA A 23 -3.53 -5.56 5.30
N VAL A 24 -2.96 -4.86 4.33
CA VAL A 24 -1.72 -4.09 4.51
C VAL A 24 -1.98 -2.59 4.38
N PHE A 25 -2.87 -2.19 3.50
CA PHE A 25 -3.11 -0.77 3.21
C PHE A 25 -4.51 -0.35 3.62
N GLU A 26 -4.63 0.89 4.07
CA GLU A 26 -5.94 1.49 4.34
C GLU A 26 -5.91 2.97 3.97
N MET A 27 -7.08 3.56 3.82
CA MET A 27 -7.17 5.00 3.57
C MET A 27 -7.15 5.75 4.90
N ASP A 28 -6.35 6.80 4.95
CA ASP A 28 -6.30 7.67 6.11
C ASP A 28 -7.33 8.79 5.97
N ASP A 29 -7.52 9.56 7.04
CA ASP A 29 -8.50 10.64 7.10
C ASP A 29 -8.25 11.73 6.05
N ASP A 30 -7.01 11.87 5.60
CA ASP A 30 -6.65 12.87 4.60
C ASP A 30 -6.91 12.39 3.15
N GLY A 31 -7.52 11.23 2.99
CA GLY A 31 -7.80 10.66 1.67
C GLY A 31 -6.61 9.98 1.01
N LYS A 32 -5.53 9.80 1.72
CA LYS A 32 -4.33 9.12 1.26
C LYS A 32 -4.24 7.73 1.86
N ALA A 33 -3.55 6.83 1.16
CA ALA A 33 -3.33 5.48 1.68
C ALA A 33 -2.18 5.45 2.68
N VAL A 34 -2.25 4.53 3.62
CA VAL A 34 -1.17 4.25 4.56
C VAL A 34 -0.98 2.73 4.68
N ALA A 35 0.23 2.32 5.01
CA ALA A 35 0.51 0.92 5.32
C ALA A 35 0.17 0.68 6.79
N ARG A 36 -0.81 -0.17 7.05
CA ARG A 36 -1.33 -0.40 8.40
C ARG A 36 -0.67 -1.57 9.13
N THR A 37 0.00 -2.46 8.39
CA THR A 37 0.56 -3.69 8.94
C THR A 37 1.99 -3.86 8.45
N ASN A 38 2.93 -3.89 9.37
CA ASN A 38 4.33 -4.19 9.09
C ASN A 38 4.89 -5.10 10.17
N PRO A 39 5.65 -6.13 9.80
CA PRO A 39 5.93 -6.53 8.42
C PRO A 39 4.67 -7.06 7.72
N VAL A 40 4.71 -7.09 6.39
CA VAL A 40 3.62 -7.63 5.59
C VAL A 40 3.48 -9.12 5.88
N PRO A 41 2.28 -9.62 6.21
CA PRO A 41 2.09 -11.06 6.42
C PRO A 41 2.48 -11.86 5.19
N ASP A 42 3.05 -13.05 5.38
CA ASP A 42 3.53 -13.88 4.28
C ASP A 42 2.43 -14.15 3.23
N GLY A 43 1.21 -14.36 3.67
CA GLY A 43 0.10 -14.62 2.76
C GLY A 43 -0.35 -13.40 1.95
N ASN A 44 0.16 -12.21 2.27
CA ASN A 44 -0.23 -10.96 1.62
C ASN A 44 0.91 -10.32 0.83
N GLU A 45 2.05 -10.97 0.72
CA GLU A 45 3.20 -10.39 0.01
C GLU A 45 2.91 -10.20 -1.48
N ASP A 46 2.25 -11.17 -2.11
CA ASP A 46 1.90 -11.06 -3.53
C ASP A 46 0.91 -9.92 -3.76
N ASP A 47 -0.07 -9.78 -2.88
CA ASP A 47 -1.04 -8.69 -2.97
C ASP A 47 -0.38 -7.33 -2.78
N ALA A 48 0.59 -7.24 -1.86
CA ALA A 48 1.34 -6.01 -1.65
C ALA A 48 2.14 -5.63 -2.90
N ARG A 49 2.74 -6.62 -3.56
CA ARG A 49 3.44 -6.36 -4.83
C ARG A 49 2.49 -5.91 -5.93
N ASP A 50 1.30 -6.50 -5.98
CA ASP A 50 0.28 -6.07 -6.94
C ASP A 50 -0.13 -4.62 -6.68
N ALA A 51 -0.30 -4.24 -5.42
CA ALA A 51 -0.65 -2.87 -5.07
C ALA A 51 0.47 -1.91 -5.49
N GLU A 52 1.72 -2.28 -5.25
CA GLU A 52 2.85 -1.45 -5.66
C GLU A 52 2.88 -1.26 -7.17
N SER A 53 2.68 -2.35 -7.93
CA SER A 53 2.70 -2.31 -9.39
C SER A 53 1.53 -1.52 -9.97
N SER A 54 0.39 -1.53 -9.27
CA SER A 54 -0.82 -0.87 -9.75
C SER A 54 -0.87 0.62 -9.38
N CYS A 55 0.00 1.07 -8.50
CA CYS A 55 0.02 2.47 -8.09
C CYS A 55 0.47 3.34 -9.28
N PRO A 56 -0.39 4.24 -9.80
CA PRO A 56 -0.05 5.01 -11.00
C PRO A 56 1.02 6.07 -10.75
N VAL A 57 1.30 6.40 -9.51
CA VAL A 57 2.27 7.44 -9.16
C VAL A 57 3.45 6.88 -8.38
N ASN A 58 3.55 5.57 -8.26
CA ASN A 58 4.65 4.89 -7.57
C ASN A 58 4.85 5.37 -6.13
N ALA A 59 3.76 5.61 -5.43
CA ALA A 59 3.80 6.07 -4.04
C ALA A 59 4.12 4.93 -3.06
N ILE A 60 4.00 3.68 -3.48
CA ILE A 60 4.19 2.51 -2.64
C ILE A 60 5.60 1.96 -2.84
N SER A 61 6.26 1.65 -1.72
CA SER A 61 7.57 1.02 -1.71
C SER A 61 7.51 -0.24 -0.87
N LEU A 62 8.17 -1.28 -1.32
CA LEU A 62 8.32 -2.53 -0.57
C LEU A 62 9.80 -2.77 -0.30
N ASP A 63 10.09 -3.19 0.92
CA ASP A 63 11.47 -3.40 1.36
C ASP A 63 11.72 -4.86 1.71
#